data_db30a1576f60559ea93d515c3b6eb409
#
_entry.id   db30a1576f60559ea93d515c3b6eb409
#
_cell.length_a   1.000
_cell.length_b   1.000
_cell.length_c   1.000
_cell.angle_alpha   90.00
_cell.angle_beta   90.00
_cell.angle_gamma   90.00
#
_symmetry.space_group_name_H-M   'P 1'
#
loop_
_entity.id
_entity.type
_entity.pdbx_description
1 polymer ?
#
loop_
_entity_poly.entity_id
_entity_poly.type
_entity_poly.pdbx_seq_one_letter_code
_entity_poly.pdbx_strand_id
1 'polypeptide(L)'
;NINNGIFPIKSSDPKIEEYYQKSIKKGNFLATHDNSAYSYASVIIVDINLDVQKNSDSKGNLNSFNVDLNPFKNAIRTIGQNCKEDVLILVETTVPPGTCMKVVKPIIEEELRKRQLSVDKIKIGHSYERVMPGPQYIDSIRNYPRVYSGINEKSAVAAESFLNSIIDTSKCELTRLSSTTASE
;
A
#
# COMPACT_ATOMS: atom_id res chain seq x y z
N ASN A 1 -10.67 -3.53 20.52
CA ASN A 1 -11.66 -3.37 20.18
C ASN A 1 -12.14 -2.73 18.87
N ILE A 2 -11.26 -2.57 17.89
CA ILE A 2 -11.65 -2.06 16.57
C ILE A 2 -12.75 -2.91 15.91
N ASN A 3 -12.71 -4.23 16.03
CA ASN A 3 -13.77 -5.11 15.51
C ASN A 3 -15.12 -4.99 16.24
N ASN A 4 -15.15 -4.32 17.39
CA ASN A 4 -16.35 -4.10 18.20
C ASN A 4 -16.93 -2.68 18.01
N GLY A 5 -16.55 -1.99 16.96
CA GLY A 5 -17.08 -0.66 16.65
C GLY A 5 -16.43 0.48 17.43
N ILE A 6 -15.30 0.23 18.11
CA ILE A 6 -14.53 1.27 18.81
C ILE A 6 -13.36 1.68 17.94
N PHE A 7 -13.47 2.86 17.30
CA PHE A 7 -12.40 3.41 16.48
C PHE A 7 -11.25 3.91 17.38
N PRO A 8 -10.00 3.47 17.14
CA PRO A 8 -8.91 3.69 18.08
C PRO A 8 -8.25 5.08 17.96
N ILE A 9 -8.54 5.82 16.90
CA ILE A 9 -7.85 7.06 16.56
C ILE A 9 -8.87 8.20 16.53
N LYS A 10 -8.54 9.32 17.16
CA LYS A 10 -9.33 10.55 17.01
C LYS A 10 -8.94 11.22 15.69
N SER A 11 -9.91 11.43 14.82
CA SER A 11 -9.73 12.17 13.58
C SER A 11 -10.53 13.47 13.61
N SER A 12 -10.02 14.50 12.93
CA SER A 12 -10.76 15.74 12.67
C SER A 12 -11.72 15.62 11.48
N ASP A 13 -11.61 14.54 10.67
CA ASP A 13 -12.56 14.24 9.60
C ASP A 13 -13.68 13.29 10.12
N PRO A 14 -14.91 13.78 10.25
CA PRO A 14 -16.03 12.98 10.76
C PRO A 14 -16.41 11.81 9.81
N LYS A 15 -16.04 11.89 8.53
CA LYS A 15 -16.31 10.83 7.54
C LYS A 15 -15.58 9.52 7.88
N ILE A 16 -14.42 9.59 8.55
CA ILE A 16 -13.68 8.38 8.96
C ILE A 16 -14.55 7.55 9.91
N GLU A 17 -15.05 8.16 10.97
CA GLU A 17 -15.91 7.47 11.94
C GLU A 17 -17.22 7.00 11.26
N GLU A 18 -17.83 7.83 10.41
CA GLU A 18 -19.05 7.48 9.69
C GLU A 18 -18.85 6.24 8.80
N TYR A 19 -17.80 6.21 7.99
CA TYR A 19 -17.52 5.08 7.09
C TYR A 19 -17.13 3.82 7.86
N TYR A 20 -16.37 3.98 8.93
CA TYR A 20 -16.02 2.89 9.81
C TYR A 20 -17.26 2.23 10.42
N GLN A 21 -18.17 3.02 11.03
CA GLN A 21 -19.42 2.51 11.61
C GLN A 21 -20.33 1.87 10.56
N LYS A 22 -20.41 2.42 9.35
CA LYS A 22 -21.11 1.79 8.23
C LYS A 22 -20.52 0.43 7.88
N SER A 23 -19.21 0.31 7.87
CA SER A 23 -18.51 -0.93 7.52
C SER A 23 -18.70 -2.00 8.59
N ILE A 24 -18.64 -1.62 9.87
CA ILE A 24 -18.94 -2.54 10.99
C ILE A 24 -20.38 -3.06 10.89
N LYS A 25 -21.36 -2.18 10.69
CA LYS A 25 -22.77 -2.57 10.56
C LYS A 25 -23.04 -3.50 9.38
N LYS A 26 -22.30 -3.34 8.28
CA LYS A 26 -22.40 -4.19 7.09
C LYS A 26 -21.65 -5.53 7.25
N GLY A 27 -20.82 -5.68 8.28
CA GLY A 27 -19.98 -6.87 8.48
C GLY A 27 -18.90 -7.05 7.41
N ASN A 28 -18.50 -5.97 6.72
CA ASN A 28 -17.48 -6.01 5.66
C ASN A 28 -16.14 -5.42 6.08
N PHE A 29 -15.91 -5.27 7.38
CA PHE A 29 -14.64 -4.84 7.97
C PHE A 29 -14.22 -5.82 9.06
N LEU A 30 -12.96 -6.25 8.98
CA LEU A 30 -12.33 -7.09 10.00
C LEU A 30 -10.87 -6.66 10.16
N ALA A 31 -10.46 -6.30 11.36
CA ALA A 31 -9.06 -6.15 11.73
C ALA A 31 -8.54 -7.47 12.31
N THR A 32 -7.44 -7.97 11.77
CA THR A 32 -6.82 -9.21 12.22
C THR A 32 -5.29 -9.11 12.13
N HIS A 33 -4.60 -9.89 12.95
CA HIS A 33 -3.15 -10.15 12.86
C HIS A 33 -2.87 -11.59 12.38
N ASP A 34 -3.91 -12.30 11.96
CA ASP A 34 -3.76 -13.64 11.38
C ASP A 34 -3.31 -13.52 9.92
N ASN A 35 -2.11 -13.99 9.64
CA ASN A 35 -1.50 -13.94 8.31
C ASN A 35 -2.27 -14.75 7.27
N SER A 36 -3.11 -15.71 7.69
CA SER A 36 -3.97 -16.47 6.77
C SER A 36 -4.94 -15.58 5.98
N ALA A 37 -5.25 -14.38 6.49
CA ALA A 37 -6.07 -13.39 5.81
C ALA A 37 -5.55 -13.03 4.40
N TYR A 38 -4.22 -13.04 4.21
CA TYR A 38 -3.63 -12.77 2.89
C TYR A 38 -4.02 -13.80 1.82
N SER A 39 -4.36 -15.03 2.21
CA SER A 39 -4.79 -16.08 1.27
C SER A 39 -6.17 -15.82 0.65
N TYR A 40 -6.97 -14.97 1.25
CA TYR A 40 -8.31 -14.60 0.75
C TYR A 40 -8.29 -13.31 -0.06
N ALA A 41 -7.23 -12.50 0.05
CA ALA A 41 -7.16 -11.19 -0.57
C ALA A 41 -7.06 -11.28 -2.10
N SER A 42 -7.78 -10.41 -2.80
CA SER A 42 -7.60 -10.16 -4.25
C SER A 42 -6.69 -8.96 -4.49
N VAL A 43 -6.65 -8.02 -3.53
CA VAL A 43 -5.74 -6.88 -3.49
C VAL A 43 -5.15 -6.79 -2.09
N ILE A 44 -3.84 -6.60 -2.00
CA ILE A 44 -3.11 -6.32 -0.77
C ILE A 44 -2.47 -4.94 -0.90
N ILE A 45 -2.90 -4.00 -0.09
CA ILE A 45 -2.27 -2.68 0.00
C ILE A 45 -1.16 -2.77 1.04
N VAL A 46 0.02 -2.30 0.67
CA VAL A 46 1.17 -2.21 1.55
C VAL A 46 1.36 -0.76 1.95
N ASP A 47 1.00 -0.47 3.20
CA ASP A 47 1.12 0.86 3.80
C ASP A 47 1.83 0.72 5.15
N ILE A 48 3.17 0.75 5.09
CA ILE A 48 4.06 0.50 6.22
C ILE A 48 4.90 1.75 6.45
N ASN A 49 4.92 2.23 7.69
CA ASN A 49 5.77 3.35 8.04
C ASN A 49 7.26 3.02 7.81
N LEU A 50 7.94 3.88 7.05
CA LEU A 50 9.38 3.83 6.82
C LEU A 50 10.01 5.13 7.32
N ASP A 51 10.57 5.06 8.53
CA ASP A 51 11.28 6.21 9.10
C ASP A 51 12.67 6.36 8.49
N VAL A 52 13.01 7.58 8.14
CA VAL A 52 14.35 7.96 7.70
C VAL A 52 15.10 8.54 8.89
N GLN A 53 16.07 7.77 9.38
CA GLN A 53 16.99 8.28 10.41
C GLN A 53 17.91 9.33 9.77
N LYS A 54 17.88 10.54 10.30
CA LYS A 54 18.66 11.67 9.81
C LYS A 54 19.71 12.03 10.85
N ASN A 55 20.96 12.15 10.42
CA ASN A 55 22.03 12.72 11.22
C ASN A 55 22.37 14.10 10.68
N SER A 56 22.25 15.11 11.54
CA SER A 56 22.54 16.51 11.19
C SER A 56 23.70 17.03 12.03
N ASP A 57 24.44 18.00 11.49
CA ASP A 57 25.45 18.75 12.24
C ASP A 57 24.80 19.75 13.23
N SER A 58 25.61 20.45 13.99
CA SER A 58 25.15 21.46 14.95
C SER A 58 24.45 22.67 14.32
N LYS A 59 24.56 22.82 13.00
CA LYS A 59 23.91 23.89 12.20
C LYS A 59 22.62 23.40 11.53
N GLY A 60 22.25 22.11 11.73
CA GLY A 60 21.08 21.50 11.12
C GLY A 60 21.27 20.99 9.69
N ASN A 61 22.51 21.01 9.16
CA ASN A 61 22.77 20.44 7.84
C ASN A 61 22.76 18.90 7.92
N LEU A 62 22.13 18.26 6.94
CA LEU A 62 22.06 16.81 6.84
C LEU A 62 23.43 16.22 6.48
N ASN A 63 24.05 15.45 7.39
CA ASN A 63 25.32 14.78 7.16
C ASN A 63 25.14 13.38 6.55
N SER A 64 24.11 12.65 7.01
CA SER A 64 23.78 11.33 6.50
C SER A 64 22.32 10.98 6.80
N PHE A 65 21.81 10.04 6.07
CA PHE A 65 20.51 9.44 6.32
C PHE A 65 20.59 7.92 6.16
N ASN A 66 19.73 7.19 6.87
CA ASN A 66 19.59 5.76 6.74
C ASN A 66 18.12 5.37 6.73
N VAL A 67 17.76 4.46 5.83
CA VAL A 67 16.42 3.89 5.75
C VAL A 67 16.52 2.40 6.12
N ASP A 68 15.96 2.02 7.26
CA ASP A 68 15.85 0.61 7.61
C ASP A 68 14.67 -0.04 6.87
N LEU A 69 14.98 -0.78 5.81
CA LEU A 69 14.00 -1.54 5.05
C LEU A 69 13.65 -2.91 5.67
N ASN A 70 14.24 -3.30 6.79
CA ASN A 70 13.99 -4.63 7.35
C ASN A 70 12.53 -4.86 7.79
N PRO A 71 11.84 -3.94 8.47
CA PRO A 71 10.42 -4.09 8.77
C PRO A 71 9.57 -4.26 7.51
N PHE A 72 9.83 -3.44 6.49
CA PHE A 72 9.17 -3.52 5.18
C PHE A 72 9.42 -4.88 4.50
N LYS A 73 10.69 -5.31 4.41
CA LYS A 73 11.04 -6.61 3.82
C LYS A 73 10.38 -7.78 4.55
N ASN A 74 10.28 -7.72 5.86
CA ASN A 74 9.62 -8.76 6.66
C ASN A 74 8.13 -8.83 6.37
N ALA A 75 7.45 -7.69 6.25
CA ALA A 75 6.05 -7.65 5.88
C ALA A 75 5.83 -8.19 4.45
N ILE A 76 6.66 -7.80 3.48
CA ILE A 76 6.61 -8.34 2.11
C ILE A 76 6.82 -9.86 2.12
N ARG A 77 7.76 -10.36 2.91
CA ARG A 77 7.97 -11.82 3.06
C ARG A 77 6.74 -12.52 3.62
N THR A 78 6.13 -11.96 4.68
CA THR A 78 4.90 -12.50 5.26
C THR A 78 3.76 -12.53 4.24
N ILE A 79 3.63 -11.50 3.41
CA ILE A 79 2.66 -11.48 2.31
C ILE A 79 2.96 -12.63 1.33
N GLY A 80 4.20 -12.76 0.87
CA GLY A 80 4.61 -13.81 -0.07
C GLY A 80 4.39 -15.23 0.45
N GLN A 81 4.57 -15.43 1.76
CA GLN A 81 4.32 -16.72 2.42
C GLN A 81 2.84 -17.11 2.49
N ASN A 82 1.92 -16.17 2.38
CA ASN A 82 0.51 -16.42 2.64
C ASN A 82 -0.42 -16.04 1.47
N CYS A 83 -0.04 -15.16 0.57
CA CYS A 83 -0.91 -14.67 -0.51
C CYS A 83 -1.18 -15.70 -1.62
N LYS A 84 -2.19 -15.44 -2.44
CA LYS A 84 -2.44 -16.16 -3.69
C LYS A 84 -1.44 -15.76 -4.77
N GLU A 85 -1.25 -16.61 -5.78
CA GLU A 85 -0.35 -16.35 -6.90
C GLU A 85 -0.85 -15.26 -7.87
N ASP A 86 -2.15 -14.95 -7.87
CA ASP A 86 -2.78 -14.00 -8.78
C ASP A 86 -3.20 -12.68 -8.12
N VAL A 87 -2.78 -12.45 -6.86
CA VAL A 87 -3.10 -11.25 -6.10
C VAL A 87 -2.44 -10.01 -6.70
N LEU A 88 -3.09 -8.86 -6.56
CA LEU A 88 -2.43 -7.55 -6.73
C LEU A 88 -1.81 -7.12 -5.39
N ILE A 89 -0.51 -6.89 -5.38
CA ILE A 89 0.21 -6.23 -4.28
C ILE A 89 0.45 -4.79 -4.71
N LEU A 90 -0.24 -3.85 -4.08
CA LEU A 90 -0.12 -2.41 -4.35
C LEU A 90 0.67 -1.76 -3.23
N VAL A 91 1.87 -1.28 -3.52
CA VAL A 91 2.72 -0.57 -2.56
C VAL A 91 2.29 0.89 -2.56
N GLU A 92 1.76 1.37 -1.43
CA GLU A 92 1.40 2.77 -1.20
C GLU A 92 2.39 3.49 -0.29
N THR A 93 3.19 2.74 0.46
CA THR A 93 4.32 3.29 1.24
C THR A 93 5.26 4.10 0.35
N THR A 94 5.64 5.29 0.80
CA THR A 94 6.74 6.06 0.20
C THR A 94 8.04 5.28 0.37
N VAL A 95 8.63 4.85 -0.73
CA VAL A 95 9.82 3.99 -0.76
C VAL A 95 10.90 4.57 -1.67
N PRO A 96 12.18 4.23 -1.46
CA PRO A 96 13.25 4.62 -2.38
C PRO A 96 13.01 4.09 -3.80
N PRO A 97 13.36 4.87 -4.85
CA PRO A 97 13.20 4.44 -6.25
C PRO A 97 13.86 3.09 -6.55
N GLY A 98 13.13 2.19 -7.21
CA GLY A 98 13.55 0.83 -7.52
C GLY A 98 13.15 -0.22 -6.48
N THR A 99 12.46 0.15 -5.40
CA THR A 99 12.08 -0.78 -4.33
C THR A 99 11.16 -1.89 -4.82
N CYS A 100 10.15 -1.61 -5.63
CA CYS A 100 9.26 -2.65 -6.16
C CYS A 100 10.02 -3.69 -6.98
N MET A 101 10.94 -3.25 -7.83
CA MET A 101 11.70 -4.16 -8.69
C MET A 101 12.82 -4.90 -7.98
N LYS A 102 13.54 -4.22 -7.06
CA LYS A 102 14.76 -4.74 -6.43
C LYS A 102 14.53 -5.41 -5.07
N VAL A 103 13.39 -5.13 -4.43
CA VAL A 103 13.08 -5.64 -3.08
C VAL A 103 11.78 -6.43 -3.09
N VAL A 104 10.64 -5.81 -3.47
CA VAL A 104 9.32 -6.45 -3.37
C VAL A 104 9.23 -7.67 -4.27
N LYS A 105 9.48 -7.49 -5.57
CA LYS A 105 9.38 -8.56 -6.57
C LYS A 105 10.22 -9.78 -6.21
N PRO A 106 11.55 -9.66 -5.94
CA PRO A 106 12.37 -10.82 -5.62
C PRO A 106 11.91 -11.58 -4.38
N ILE A 107 11.50 -10.86 -3.33
CA ILE A 107 11.01 -11.50 -2.09
C ILE A 107 9.72 -12.28 -2.35
N ILE A 108 8.75 -11.68 -3.04
CA ILE A 108 7.48 -12.35 -3.35
C ILE A 108 7.71 -13.58 -4.24
N GLU A 109 8.52 -13.44 -5.30
CA GLU A 109 8.84 -14.57 -6.19
C GLU A 109 9.54 -15.71 -5.45
N GLU A 110 10.47 -15.41 -4.55
CA GLU A 110 11.14 -16.41 -3.71
C GLU A 110 10.15 -17.19 -2.86
N GLU A 111 9.25 -16.49 -2.15
CA GLU A 111 8.26 -17.14 -1.29
C GLU A 111 7.20 -17.94 -2.07
N LEU A 112 6.78 -17.45 -3.24
CA LEU A 112 5.90 -18.21 -4.12
C LEU A 112 6.56 -19.50 -4.64
N ARG A 113 7.82 -19.44 -5.06
CA ARG A 113 8.59 -20.63 -5.50
C ARG A 113 8.74 -21.65 -4.38
N LYS A 114 9.02 -21.23 -3.13
CA LYS A 114 9.06 -22.12 -1.96
C LYS A 114 7.73 -22.88 -1.76
N ARG A 115 6.62 -22.24 -2.13
CA ARG A 115 5.27 -22.81 -2.05
C ARG A 115 4.83 -23.53 -3.33
N GLN A 116 5.71 -23.67 -4.32
CA GLN A 116 5.45 -24.29 -5.64
C GLN A 116 4.32 -23.60 -6.42
N LEU A 117 4.16 -22.29 -6.23
CA LEU A 117 3.19 -21.45 -6.92
C LEU A 117 3.83 -20.73 -8.11
N SER A 118 3.00 -20.37 -9.11
CA SER A 118 3.47 -19.63 -10.28
C SER A 118 3.82 -18.20 -9.93
N VAL A 119 4.98 -17.72 -10.38
CA VAL A 119 5.39 -16.34 -10.26
C VAL A 119 4.88 -15.45 -11.40
N ASP A 120 4.37 -16.03 -12.48
CA ASP A 120 3.95 -15.27 -13.68
C ASP A 120 2.62 -14.55 -13.52
N LYS A 121 1.83 -14.97 -12.53
CA LYS A 121 0.49 -14.43 -12.27
C LYS A 121 0.48 -13.28 -11.29
N ILE A 122 1.54 -13.13 -10.49
CA ILE A 122 1.63 -12.07 -9.48
C ILE A 122 1.58 -10.68 -10.12
N LYS A 123 0.88 -9.78 -9.50
CA LYS A 123 0.78 -8.38 -9.92
C LYS A 123 1.34 -7.51 -8.80
N ILE A 124 2.30 -6.68 -9.14
CA ILE A 124 2.90 -5.71 -8.21
C ILE A 124 2.80 -4.33 -8.84
N GLY A 125 2.17 -3.42 -8.13
CA GLY A 125 2.03 -2.01 -8.50
C GLY A 125 2.56 -1.09 -7.41
N HIS A 126 2.78 0.16 -7.79
CA HIS A 126 3.08 1.24 -6.88
C HIS A 126 2.17 2.44 -7.14
N SER A 127 1.67 3.05 -6.07
CA SER A 127 0.88 4.28 -6.11
C SER A 127 0.93 4.91 -4.73
N TYR A 128 1.83 5.85 -4.49
CA TYR A 128 1.89 6.51 -3.18
C TYR A 128 0.53 7.13 -2.83
N GLU A 129 0.14 7.00 -1.57
CA GLU A 129 -1.11 7.55 -1.05
C GLU A 129 -1.07 9.08 -1.01
N ARG A 130 -2.25 9.69 -1.03
CA ARG A 130 -2.43 11.16 -1.02
C ARG A 130 -3.13 11.65 0.24
N VAL A 131 -2.87 10.99 1.36
CA VAL A 131 -3.51 11.32 2.63
C VAL A 131 -3.03 12.68 3.14
N MET A 132 -3.98 13.58 3.35
CA MET A 132 -3.75 14.86 4.01
C MET A 132 -4.37 14.80 5.41
N PRO A 133 -3.57 14.77 6.49
CA PRO A 133 -4.12 14.84 7.84
C PRO A 133 -4.96 16.09 8.02
N GLY A 134 -6.17 15.93 8.55
CA GLY A 134 -7.08 17.06 8.75
C GLY A 134 -8.55 16.73 8.48
N PRO A 135 -9.42 17.76 8.39
CA PRO A 135 -10.87 17.57 8.26
C PRO A 135 -11.30 17.05 6.88
N GLN A 136 -10.40 16.98 5.91
CA GLN A 136 -10.64 16.48 4.56
C GLN A 136 -9.86 15.20 4.25
N TYR A 137 -9.58 14.38 5.27
CA TYR A 137 -8.78 13.18 5.16
C TYR A 137 -9.30 12.22 4.07
N ILE A 138 -10.58 11.88 4.14
CA ILE A 138 -11.23 10.99 3.16
C ILE A 138 -11.27 11.62 1.76
N ASP A 139 -11.55 12.92 1.68
CA ASP A 139 -11.60 13.62 0.39
C ASP A 139 -10.22 13.68 -0.28
N SER A 140 -9.14 13.78 0.50
CA SER A 140 -7.78 13.75 -0.07
C SER A 140 -7.46 12.41 -0.72
N ILE A 141 -7.90 11.29 -0.13
CA ILE A 141 -7.70 9.97 -0.73
C ILE A 141 -8.48 9.82 -2.03
N ARG A 142 -9.70 10.33 -2.08
CA ARG A 142 -10.64 10.09 -3.19
C ARG A 142 -10.55 11.09 -4.33
N ASN A 143 -10.21 12.35 -4.05
CA ASN A 143 -10.42 13.47 -4.95
C ASN A 143 -9.12 14.17 -5.37
N TYR A 144 -7.94 13.71 -4.94
CA TYR A 144 -6.67 14.29 -5.36
C TYR A 144 -6.06 13.50 -6.52
N PRO A 145 -5.38 14.19 -7.45
CA PRO A 145 -4.66 13.53 -8.53
C PRO A 145 -3.71 12.45 -7.99
N ARG A 146 -3.70 11.31 -8.65
CA ARG A 146 -2.91 10.16 -8.23
C ARG A 146 -2.14 9.56 -9.39
N VAL A 147 -0.91 9.17 -9.13
CA VAL A 147 -0.11 8.43 -10.10
C VAL A 147 -0.03 6.96 -9.70
N TYR A 148 0.10 6.10 -10.69
CA TYR A 148 0.29 4.67 -10.47
C TYR A 148 1.18 4.05 -11.54
N SER A 149 1.68 2.88 -11.25
CA SER A 149 2.47 2.08 -12.17
C SER A 149 2.43 0.60 -11.80
N GLY A 150 2.95 -0.24 -12.67
CA GLY A 150 3.11 -1.67 -12.42
C GLY A 150 4.48 -2.17 -12.88
N ILE A 151 4.93 -3.30 -12.34
CA ILE A 151 6.16 -3.96 -12.78
C ILE A 151 6.07 -4.49 -14.23
N ASN A 152 4.87 -4.63 -14.74
CA ASN A 152 4.51 -5.01 -16.11
C ASN A 152 3.10 -4.53 -16.44
N GLU A 153 2.65 -4.77 -17.70
CA GLU A 153 1.33 -4.36 -18.18
C GLU A 153 0.19 -4.91 -17.31
N LYS A 154 0.21 -6.21 -17.00
CA LYS A 154 -0.83 -6.84 -16.17
C LYS A 154 -0.94 -6.21 -14.80
N SER A 155 0.19 -5.86 -14.20
CA SER A 155 0.25 -5.18 -12.89
C SER A 155 -0.32 -3.77 -12.95
N ALA A 156 0.04 -3.01 -13.99
CA ALA A 156 -0.46 -1.65 -14.17
C ALA A 156 -1.98 -1.62 -14.40
N VAL A 157 -2.51 -2.50 -15.26
CA VAL A 157 -3.95 -2.63 -15.50
C VAL A 157 -4.71 -3.03 -14.22
N ALA A 158 -4.16 -3.95 -13.43
CA ALA A 158 -4.78 -4.35 -12.18
C ALA A 158 -4.79 -3.21 -11.14
N ALA A 159 -3.69 -2.46 -11.04
CA ALA A 159 -3.60 -1.28 -10.17
C ALA A 159 -4.60 -0.20 -10.60
N GLU A 160 -4.70 0.08 -11.90
CA GLU A 160 -5.67 1.02 -12.47
C GLU A 160 -7.11 0.63 -12.13
N SER A 161 -7.47 -0.62 -12.37
CA SER A 161 -8.80 -1.14 -12.08
C SER A 161 -9.18 -0.98 -10.59
N PHE A 162 -8.23 -1.29 -9.70
CA PHE A 162 -8.46 -1.10 -8.27
C PHE A 162 -8.59 0.38 -7.91
N LEU A 163 -7.67 1.24 -8.36
CA LEU A 163 -7.68 2.66 -8.04
C LEU A 163 -8.93 3.37 -8.57
N ASN A 164 -9.41 3.02 -9.76
CA ASN A 164 -10.69 3.51 -10.30
C ASN A 164 -11.90 3.15 -9.43
N SER A 165 -11.81 2.12 -8.58
CA SER A 165 -12.90 1.75 -7.68
C SER A 165 -12.97 2.62 -6.42
N ILE A 166 -11.90 3.34 -6.08
CA ILE A 166 -11.79 4.17 -4.88
C ILE A 166 -11.64 5.66 -5.15
N ILE A 167 -11.01 6.03 -6.27
CA ILE A 167 -10.75 7.42 -6.66
C ILE A 167 -11.93 7.96 -7.48
N ASP A 168 -12.33 9.18 -7.20
CA ASP A 168 -13.35 9.88 -7.98
C ASP A 168 -12.70 10.55 -9.21
N THR A 169 -12.57 9.80 -10.28
CA THR A 169 -11.93 10.27 -11.52
C THR A 169 -12.74 11.36 -12.25
N SER A 170 -13.94 11.69 -11.79
CA SER A 170 -14.65 12.88 -12.25
C SER A 170 -14.09 14.18 -11.67
N LYS A 171 -13.34 14.08 -10.58
CA LYS A 171 -12.76 15.24 -9.86
C LYS A 171 -11.26 15.35 -10.00
N CYS A 172 -10.58 14.26 -10.29
CA CYS A 172 -9.12 14.26 -10.34
C CYS A 172 -8.58 13.29 -11.40
N GLU A 173 -7.35 13.49 -11.79
CA GLU A 173 -6.67 12.65 -12.76
C GLU A 173 -6.01 11.44 -12.08
N LEU A 174 -6.16 10.27 -12.70
CA LEU A 174 -5.41 9.07 -12.40
C LEU A 174 -4.41 8.82 -13.52
N THR A 175 -3.14 9.11 -13.27
CA THR A 175 -2.10 9.11 -14.29
C THR A 175 -1.19 7.91 -14.18
N ARG A 176 -1.06 7.14 -15.25
CA ARG A 176 -0.15 6.01 -15.34
C ARG A 176 1.27 6.48 -15.67
N LEU A 177 2.25 6.01 -14.90
CA LEU A 177 3.66 6.22 -15.18
C LEU A 177 4.29 4.98 -15.83
N SER A 178 5.41 5.18 -16.51
CA SER A 178 6.07 4.16 -17.33
C SER A 178 6.71 3.01 -16.53
N SER A 179 7.01 3.24 -15.26
CA SER A 179 7.63 2.23 -14.37
C SER A 179 7.34 2.50 -12.90
N THR A 180 7.48 1.47 -12.05
CA THR A 180 7.39 1.65 -10.60
C THR A 180 8.47 2.59 -10.07
N THR A 181 9.67 2.55 -10.64
CA THR A 181 10.75 3.49 -10.28
C THR A 181 10.39 4.96 -10.53
N ALA A 182 9.55 5.23 -11.53
CA ALA A 182 9.09 6.59 -11.82
C ALA A 182 7.98 7.07 -10.86
N SER A 183 7.24 6.15 -10.26
CA SER A 183 6.17 6.47 -9.29
C SER A 183 6.65 6.43 -7.83
N GLU A 184 7.74 5.71 -7.54
CA GLU A 184 8.42 5.66 -6.24
C GLU A 184 9.19 6.95 -5.96
#